data_8faf326b7fb2d6bc3bd9d758f0348932
#
_entry.id   8faf326b7fb2d6bc3bd9d758f0348932
#
_cell.length_a   1.000
_cell.length_b   1.000
_cell.length_c   1.000
_cell.angle_alpha   90.00
_cell.angle_beta   90.00
_cell.angle_gamma   90.00
#
_symmetry.space_group_name_H-M   'P 1'
#
loop_
_entity.id
_entity.type
_entity.pdbx_description
1 polymer ?
#
loop_
_entity_poly.entity_id
_entity_poly.type
_entity_poly.pdbx_seq_one_letter_code
_entity_poly.pdbx_strand_id
1 'polypeptide(L)'
;MFVARAFKKAVFLTSFVLTSCFSYAQFDQSAFENRIRPDSSLTNEVHFNFYNFNYVRNYEYTNYFHDGYTMYGTQLQPQLVFFANPSLAITAGAFIRKDFGRNGISDAKPLFSLKYHKRNLTLVFGSLEGGIQHKYIEPLYDFERTITTPIEYGTQLLIERDKFNLDAWIAWQKMIYKGEEAKEEIIGGLSSEVFLVKNNDWKFSIPAQFLAFHQGGQIDRLKSIPISTIFNGATGFKLHKELNTNIKQVYSDNYIAVYKDFSPDKRRAYQGGFGLWLNAGVESKWGSLVASYWKGNQFISIKGMPLYESVSSNLYHDGFTQDHRNIVSFRYAYQRELIPNLYLDVRFEPHIDLDHTDKQLQFSHSFFLTYKQDFKLFKVKKD
;
A
#
# COMPACT_ATOMS: atom_id res chain seq x y z
N MET A 1 -30.30 -9.49 46.28
CA MET A 1 -30.56 -10.11 44.95
C MET A 1 -30.42 -9.14 43.78
N PHE A 2 -30.40 -7.83 43.98
CA PHE A 2 -30.23 -6.82 42.93
C PHE A 2 -28.78 -6.54 42.51
N VAL A 3 -27.80 -6.64 43.41
CA VAL A 3 -26.38 -6.34 43.13
C VAL A 3 -25.70 -7.37 42.24
N ALA A 4 -26.09 -8.67 42.33
CA ALA A 4 -25.53 -9.74 41.50
C ALA A 4 -25.97 -9.71 40.02
N ARG A 5 -27.12 -9.06 39.72
CA ARG A 5 -27.57 -8.88 38.32
C ARG A 5 -26.91 -7.70 37.62
N ALA A 6 -26.51 -6.67 38.35
CA ALA A 6 -25.78 -5.54 37.80
C ALA A 6 -24.33 -5.93 37.45
N PHE A 7 -23.70 -6.76 38.28
CA PHE A 7 -22.33 -7.24 38.05
C PHE A 7 -22.24 -8.21 36.83
N LYS A 8 -23.23 -9.09 36.61
CA LYS A 8 -23.31 -9.94 35.43
C LYS A 8 -23.54 -9.15 34.13
N LYS A 9 -24.32 -8.06 34.16
CA LYS A 9 -24.50 -7.19 32.98
C LYS A 9 -23.26 -6.34 32.68
N ALA A 10 -22.53 -5.89 33.69
CA ALA A 10 -21.27 -5.15 33.50
C ALA A 10 -20.17 -6.07 32.93
N VAL A 11 -20.05 -7.31 33.42
CA VAL A 11 -19.09 -8.30 32.87
C VAL A 11 -19.46 -8.73 31.45
N PHE A 12 -20.75 -8.80 31.10
CA PHE A 12 -21.19 -9.12 29.72
C PHE A 12 -20.99 -7.95 28.75
N LEU A 13 -21.14 -6.71 29.20
CA LEU A 13 -20.84 -5.53 28.38
C LEU A 13 -19.33 -5.32 28.18
N THR A 14 -18.50 -5.60 29.18
CA THR A 14 -17.04 -5.54 29.07
C THR A 14 -16.47 -6.67 28.19
N SER A 15 -17.13 -7.83 28.14
CA SER A 15 -16.73 -8.94 27.25
C SER A 15 -17.08 -8.67 25.78
N PHE A 16 -18.05 -7.81 25.48
CA PHE A 16 -18.47 -7.52 24.09
C PHE A 16 -17.66 -6.41 23.43
N VAL A 17 -16.91 -5.61 24.20
CA VAL A 17 -16.01 -4.56 23.68
C VAL A 17 -14.61 -5.08 23.37
N LEU A 18 -14.29 -6.33 23.76
CA LEU A 18 -12.95 -6.92 23.60
C LEU A 18 -12.79 -7.84 22.37
N THR A 19 -13.75 -7.89 21.45
CA THR A 19 -13.72 -8.85 20.32
C THR A 19 -13.61 -8.22 18.94
N SER A 20 -12.98 -7.06 18.79
CA SER A 20 -12.68 -6.49 17.47
C SER A 20 -11.21 -6.09 17.30
N CYS A 21 -10.28 -6.95 17.73
CA CYS A 21 -8.90 -6.86 17.26
C CYS A 21 -8.76 -7.73 16.01
N PHE A 22 -9.03 -7.16 14.84
CA PHE A 22 -8.59 -7.76 13.58
C PHE A 22 -7.07 -7.65 13.52
N SER A 23 -6.37 -8.74 13.86
CA SER A 23 -4.93 -8.82 13.69
C SER A 23 -4.61 -8.98 12.21
N TYR A 24 -4.07 -7.94 11.60
CA TYR A 24 -3.49 -8.02 10.26
C TYR A 24 -2.02 -8.44 10.39
N ALA A 25 -1.64 -9.42 9.61
CA ALA A 25 -0.36 -10.11 9.66
C ALA A 25 0.76 -9.43 8.84
N GLN A 26 0.56 -8.24 8.36
CA GLN A 26 1.58 -7.29 7.90
C GLN A 26 1.65 -6.18 8.94
N PHE A 27 2.69 -5.32 8.88
CA PHE A 27 2.65 -4.09 9.67
C PHE A 27 1.25 -3.51 9.63
N ASP A 28 0.70 -3.18 10.79
CA ASP A 28 -0.57 -2.47 10.82
C ASP A 28 -0.40 -1.15 10.08
N GLN A 29 -0.98 -1.09 8.89
CA GLN A 29 -0.98 0.09 8.03
C GLN A 29 -2.37 0.73 7.99
N SER A 30 -3.27 0.31 8.85
CA SER A 30 -4.65 0.78 8.89
C SER A 30 -4.76 2.29 9.08
N ALA A 31 -3.78 2.92 9.74
CA ALA A 31 -3.70 4.38 9.86
C ALA A 31 -3.64 5.09 8.49
N PHE A 32 -3.03 4.47 7.49
CA PHE A 32 -2.87 5.05 6.15
C PHE A 32 -4.01 4.68 5.20
N GLU A 33 -4.92 3.79 5.60
CA GLU A 33 -6.07 3.40 4.79
C GLU A 33 -7.25 4.36 4.99
N ASN A 34 -7.83 4.84 3.90
CA ASN A 34 -9.09 5.60 3.91
C ASN A 34 -10.12 4.89 3.02
N ARG A 35 -10.71 3.82 3.56
CA ARG A 35 -11.67 2.98 2.83
C ARG A 35 -13.10 3.44 3.11
N ILE A 36 -13.79 3.90 2.07
CA ILE A 36 -15.21 4.22 2.12
C ILE A 36 -15.97 3.05 1.49
N ARG A 37 -16.82 2.39 2.27
CA ARG A 37 -17.65 1.26 1.82
C ARG A 37 -19.13 1.61 1.88
N PRO A 38 -19.94 1.21 0.88
CA PRO A 38 -21.39 1.22 1.03
C PRO A 38 -21.83 0.43 2.27
N ASP A 39 -22.74 1.01 3.04
CA ASP A 39 -23.32 0.42 4.23
C ASP A 39 -24.83 0.61 4.23
N SER A 40 -25.57 -0.46 4.47
CA SER A 40 -27.04 -0.43 4.49
C SER A 40 -27.62 0.47 5.57
N SER A 41 -26.91 0.64 6.68
CA SER A 41 -27.32 1.54 7.78
C SER A 41 -27.25 3.02 7.40
N LEU A 42 -26.36 3.37 6.45
CA LEU A 42 -26.11 4.75 6.00
C LEU A 42 -26.93 5.14 4.76
N THR A 43 -27.86 4.29 4.33
CA THR A 43 -28.65 4.53 3.10
C THR A 43 -29.34 5.89 3.11
N ASN A 44 -29.20 6.63 1.99
CA ASN A 44 -29.65 8.01 1.73
C ASN A 44 -28.95 9.05 2.64
N GLU A 45 -27.82 8.75 3.22
CA GLU A 45 -27.05 9.71 3.99
C GLU A 45 -25.95 10.36 3.15
N VAL A 46 -25.70 11.64 3.43
CA VAL A 46 -24.57 12.39 2.92
C VAL A 46 -23.62 12.65 4.07
N HIS A 47 -22.36 12.29 3.84
CA HIS A 47 -21.28 12.45 4.81
C HIS A 47 -20.18 13.33 4.24
N PHE A 48 -19.41 13.95 5.13
CA PHE A 48 -18.14 14.58 4.84
C PHE A 48 -17.03 13.71 5.42
N ASN A 49 -16.29 13.05 4.55
CA ASN A 49 -15.11 12.26 4.92
C ASN A 49 -13.86 13.13 4.80
N PHE A 50 -13.10 13.17 5.87
CA PHE A 50 -11.87 13.94 5.96
C PHE A 50 -10.69 13.03 6.32
N TYR A 51 -9.70 13.00 5.44
CA TYR A 51 -8.44 12.30 5.66
C TYR A 51 -7.30 13.31 5.57
N ASN A 52 -6.46 13.35 6.62
CA ASN A 52 -5.25 14.15 6.68
C ASN A 52 -4.08 13.25 7.05
N PHE A 53 -3.04 13.30 6.23
CA PHE A 53 -1.81 12.54 6.43
C PHE A 53 -0.62 13.50 6.44
N ASN A 54 0.05 13.58 7.59
CA ASN A 54 1.24 14.37 7.78
C ASN A 54 2.45 13.44 7.87
N TYR A 55 3.55 13.83 7.24
CA TYR A 55 4.72 12.98 7.11
C TYR A 55 6.03 13.74 7.28
N VAL A 56 6.96 13.08 7.97
CA VAL A 56 8.40 13.30 7.90
C VAL A 56 9.00 11.94 7.60
N ARG A 57 9.73 11.82 6.50
CA ARG A 57 10.51 10.63 6.15
C ARG A 57 11.88 11.06 5.66
N ASN A 58 12.92 10.54 6.29
CA ASN A 58 14.31 10.82 5.93
C ASN A 58 15.02 9.52 5.59
N TYR A 59 15.80 9.57 4.52
CA TYR A 59 16.67 8.49 4.07
C TYR A 59 18.12 8.93 4.24
N GLU A 60 18.83 8.30 5.17
CA GLU A 60 20.28 8.41 5.36
C GLU A 60 20.97 7.32 4.52
N TYR A 61 20.84 7.47 3.19
CA TYR A 61 21.33 6.53 2.21
C TYR A 61 22.51 7.09 1.45
N THR A 62 23.57 6.28 1.33
CA THR A 62 24.80 6.59 0.59
C THR A 62 25.11 5.51 -0.44
N ASN A 63 24.16 4.60 -0.70
CA ASN A 63 24.33 3.54 -1.70
C ASN A 63 24.10 4.04 -3.13
N TYR A 64 24.46 3.20 -4.10
CA TYR A 64 24.36 3.53 -5.52
C TYR A 64 22.96 3.35 -6.12
N PHE A 65 21.98 2.87 -5.38
CA PHE A 65 20.67 2.47 -5.91
C PHE A 65 19.52 3.39 -5.52
N HIS A 66 19.60 4.00 -4.36
CA HIS A 66 18.56 4.86 -3.82
C HIS A 66 19.17 6.13 -3.24
N ASP A 67 18.58 7.27 -3.57
CA ASP A 67 19.04 8.57 -3.06
C ASP A 67 18.75 8.75 -1.56
N GLY A 68 19.61 9.52 -0.89
CA GLY A 68 19.38 10.06 0.45
C GLY A 68 18.68 11.41 0.37
N TYR A 69 17.49 11.55 0.95
CA TYR A 69 16.72 12.79 1.00
C TYR A 69 15.64 12.78 2.09
N THR A 70 15.08 13.95 2.34
CA THR A 70 13.99 14.13 3.32
C THR A 70 12.71 14.58 2.63
N MET A 71 11.62 13.93 2.95
CA MET A 71 10.27 14.38 2.63
C MET A 71 9.59 14.91 3.89
N TYR A 72 9.00 16.10 3.81
CA TYR A 72 8.27 16.70 4.92
C TYR A 72 7.07 17.48 4.39
N GLY A 73 5.88 17.10 4.81
CA GLY A 73 4.67 17.73 4.29
C GLY A 73 3.37 17.17 4.85
N THR A 74 2.30 17.53 4.16
CA THR A 74 0.93 17.13 4.50
C THR A 74 0.12 16.80 3.26
N GLN A 75 -0.82 15.88 3.40
CA GLN A 75 -1.86 15.56 2.42
C GLN A 75 -3.24 15.75 3.05
N LEU A 76 -4.16 16.27 2.26
CA LEU A 76 -5.56 16.45 2.63
C LEU A 76 -6.44 15.79 1.56
N GLN A 77 -7.46 15.06 2.00
CA GLN A 77 -8.46 14.45 1.13
C GLN A 77 -9.87 14.72 1.68
N PRO A 78 -10.39 15.96 1.55
CA PRO A 78 -11.79 16.25 1.83
C PRO A 78 -12.68 15.65 0.76
N GLN A 79 -13.69 14.86 1.14
CA GLN A 79 -14.62 14.20 0.22
C GLN A 79 -16.05 14.27 0.75
N LEU A 80 -17.00 14.54 -0.13
CA LEU A 80 -18.41 14.27 0.11
C LEU A 80 -18.72 12.82 -0.30
N VAL A 81 -19.46 12.12 0.53
CA VAL A 81 -19.88 10.73 0.32
C VAL A 81 -21.39 10.66 0.36
N PHE A 82 -22.00 10.21 -0.73
CA PHE A 82 -23.42 9.93 -0.79
C PHE A 82 -23.67 8.42 -0.82
N PHE A 83 -24.27 7.89 0.23
CA PHE A 83 -24.72 6.49 0.30
C PHE A 83 -26.07 6.35 -0.38
N ALA A 84 -26.06 6.21 -1.71
CA ALA A 84 -27.28 6.27 -2.54
C ALA A 84 -28.27 5.12 -2.25
N ASN A 85 -27.74 3.94 -1.90
CA ASN A 85 -28.51 2.77 -1.47
C ASN A 85 -27.59 1.79 -0.71
N PRO A 86 -28.12 0.65 -0.18
CA PRO A 86 -27.32 -0.31 0.59
C PRO A 86 -26.06 -0.84 -0.09
N SER A 87 -25.97 -0.72 -1.41
CA SER A 87 -24.88 -1.29 -2.20
C SER A 87 -24.08 -0.24 -2.98
N LEU A 88 -24.46 1.04 -2.95
CA LEU A 88 -23.85 2.06 -3.80
C LEU A 88 -23.47 3.29 -2.98
N ALA A 89 -22.20 3.66 -3.03
CA ALA A 89 -21.69 4.94 -2.56
C ALA A 89 -21.03 5.71 -3.71
N ILE A 90 -21.25 7.02 -3.73
CA ILE A 90 -20.65 7.96 -4.67
C ILE A 90 -19.81 8.93 -3.85
N THR A 91 -18.56 9.12 -4.23
CA THR A 91 -17.65 10.07 -3.56
C THR A 91 -17.21 11.14 -4.53
N ALA A 92 -17.08 12.37 -4.05
CA ALA A 92 -16.50 13.48 -4.80
C ALA A 92 -15.70 14.38 -3.86
N GLY A 93 -14.50 14.79 -4.27
CA GLY A 93 -13.64 15.60 -3.43
C GLY A 93 -12.34 16.01 -4.10
N ALA A 94 -11.33 16.28 -3.33
CA ALA A 94 -10.01 16.66 -3.80
C ALA A 94 -8.90 16.00 -2.97
N PHE A 95 -7.80 15.70 -3.64
CA PHE A 95 -6.51 15.43 -3.03
C PHE A 95 -5.64 16.67 -3.14
N ILE A 96 -4.99 17.06 -2.06
CA ILE A 96 -4.10 18.21 -2.00
C ILE A 96 -2.87 17.80 -1.22
N ARG A 97 -1.67 18.00 -1.80
CA ARG A 97 -0.39 17.80 -1.12
C ARG A 97 0.39 19.10 -1.04
N LYS A 98 0.95 19.36 0.11
CA LYS A 98 1.88 20.47 0.39
C LYS A 98 3.16 19.92 0.99
N ASP A 99 4.25 19.98 0.23
CA ASP A 99 5.59 19.72 0.75
C ASP A 99 6.09 21.00 1.41
N PHE A 100 6.53 20.91 2.66
CA PHE A 100 7.02 22.07 3.40
C PHE A 100 8.39 22.51 2.85
N GLY A 101 8.63 23.82 2.87
CA GLY A 101 9.81 24.41 2.25
C GLY A 101 9.68 24.69 0.74
N ARG A 102 8.64 24.18 0.06
CA ARG A 102 8.34 24.54 -1.33
C ARG A 102 7.28 25.64 -1.40
N ASN A 103 7.32 26.47 -2.44
CA ASN A 103 6.28 27.46 -2.69
C ASN A 103 5.01 26.79 -3.26
N GLY A 104 3.85 27.30 -2.90
CA GLY A 104 2.55 26.83 -3.41
C GLY A 104 2.16 25.42 -2.97
N ILE A 105 1.17 24.85 -3.65
CA ILE A 105 0.69 23.46 -3.51
C ILE A 105 1.58 22.58 -4.37
N SER A 106 2.03 21.44 -3.84
CA SER A 106 2.93 20.52 -4.53
C SER A 106 2.20 19.60 -5.52
N ASP A 107 0.98 19.19 -5.19
CA ASP A 107 0.10 18.39 -6.07
C ASP A 107 -1.36 18.59 -5.68
N ALA A 108 -2.25 18.60 -6.66
CA ALA A 108 -3.69 18.66 -6.44
C ALA A 108 -4.42 17.86 -7.53
N LYS A 109 -5.34 16.97 -7.10
CA LYS A 109 -6.07 16.08 -7.99
C LYS A 109 -7.54 16.00 -7.58
N PRO A 110 -8.49 15.94 -8.53
CA PRO A 110 -9.89 15.64 -8.20
C PRO A 110 -10.00 14.22 -7.68
N LEU A 111 -10.89 13.98 -6.73
CA LEU A 111 -11.28 12.65 -6.30
C LEU A 111 -12.73 12.41 -6.72
N PHE A 112 -12.96 11.29 -7.37
CA PHE A 112 -14.31 10.82 -7.70
C PHE A 112 -14.29 9.29 -7.69
N SER A 113 -15.25 8.67 -7.00
CA SER A 113 -15.44 7.23 -7.09
C SER A 113 -16.90 6.84 -7.09
N LEU A 114 -17.23 5.87 -7.91
CA LEU A 114 -18.45 5.10 -7.83
C LEU A 114 -18.08 3.74 -7.22
N LYS A 115 -18.64 3.40 -6.06
CA LYS A 115 -18.34 2.17 -5.34
C LYS A 115 -19.60 1.33 -5.20
N TYR A 116 -19.61 0.18 -5.86
CA TYR A 116 -20.67 -0.82 -5.72
C TYR A 116 -20.20 -1.97 -4.87
N HIS A 117 -20.92 -2.26 -3.78
CA HIS A 117 -20.62 -3.35 -2.86
C HIS A 117 -21.82 -4.28 -2.74
N LYS A 118 -21.58 -5.59 -2.89
CA LYS A 118 -22.61 -6.60 -2.66
C LYS A 118 -21.97 -7.86 -2.09
N ARG A 119 -22.37 -8.22 -0.87
CA ARG A 119 -21.80 -9.34 -0.11
C ARG A 119 -20.28 -9.13 0.08
N ASN A 120 -19.47 -9.95 -0.60
CA ASN A 120 -18.01 -9.98 -0.48
C ASN A 120 -17.29 -9.35 -1.68
N LEU A 121 -18.04 -8.69 -2.56
CA LEU A 121 -17.53 -8.11 -3.80
C LEU A 121 -17.70 -6.59 -3.76
N THR A 122 -16.62 -5.86 -4.07
CA THR A 122 -16.66 -4.42 -4.28
C THR A 122 -16.10 -4.10 -5.66
N LEU A 123 -16.83 -3.31 -6.43
CA LEU A 123 -16.37 -2.69 -7.67
C LEU A 123 -16.15 -1.21 -7.41
N VAL A 124 -15.01 -0.69 -7.84
CA VAL A 124 -14.66 0.73 -7.77
C VAL A 124 -14.38 1.23 -9.18
N PHE A 125 -14.96 2.36 -9.53
CA PHE A 125 -14.65 3.11 -10.75
C PHE A 125 -14.29 4.55 -10.38
N GLY A 126 -13.20 5.08 -10.93
CA GLY A 126 -12.69 6.43 -10.64
C GLY A 126 -11.42 6.38 -9.79
N SER A 127 -11.37 7.11 -8.69
CA SER A 127 -10.24 7.04 -7.73
C SER A 127 -10.27 5.69 -7.01
N LEU A 128 -9.20 4.91 -7.17
CA LEU A 128 -9.09 3.55 -6.61
C LEU A 128 -8.76 3.57 -5.12
N GLU A 129 -8.94 2.45 -4.45
CA GLU A 129 -8.33 2.15 -3.15
C GLU A 129 -6.90 1.67 -3.40
N GLY A 130 -6.04 2.62 -3.78
CA GLY A 130 -4.72 2.37 -4.32
C GLY A 130 -3.60 2.39 -3.27
N GLY A 131 -2.36 2.41 -3.77
CA GLY A 131 -1.16 2.50 -2.94
C GLY A 131 -0.94 1.24 -2.09
N ILE A 132 -0.64 1.43 -0.82
CA ILE A 132 -0.41 0.31 0.12
C ILE A 132 -1.64 -0.57 0.35
N GLN A 133 -2.85 -0.09 0.01
CA GLN A 133 -4.09 -0.86 0.14
C GLN A 133 -4.13 -2.06 -0.81
N HIS A 134 -3.34 -2.04 -1.90
CA HIS A 134 -3.13 -3.19 -2.78
C HIS A 134 -2.34 -4.33 -2.13
N LYS A 135 -1.68 -4.10 -0.99
CA LYS A 135 -0.96 -5.10 -0.19
C LYS A 135 0.19 -5.82 -0.93
N TYR A 136 0.85 -5.13 -1.85
CA TYR A 136 2.06 -5.64 -2.48
C TYR A 136 3.24 -5.69 -1.50
N ILE A 137 4.18 -6.59 -1.79
CA ILE A 137 5.49 -6.58 -1.14
C ILE A 137 6.31 -5.36 -1.60
N GLU A 138 7.19 -4.87 -0.75
CA GLU A 138 7.98 -3.66 -0.99
C GLU A 138 8.88 -3.72 -2.25
N PRO A 139 9.51 -4.87 -2.60
CA PRO A 139 10.19 -4.99 -3.88
C PRO A 139 9.29 -4.79 -5.11
N LEU A 140 7.96 -4.93 -5.00
CA LEU A 140 7.01 -4.69 -6.08
C LEU A 140 6.32 -3.33 -6.00
N TYR A 141 6.12 -2.79 -4.78
CA TYR A 141 5.43 -1.51 -4.57
C TYR A 141 6.03 -0.76 -3.38
N ASP A 142 6.69 0.35 -3.67
CA ASP A 142 7.36 1.17 -2.67
C ASP A 142 6.35 1.91 -1.78
N PHE A 143 6.57 1.86 -0.47
CA PHE A 143 5.79 2.61 0.52
C PHE A 143 5.82 4.12 0.27
N GLU A 144 6.92 4.66 -0.27
CA GLU A 144 7.06 6.09 -0.57
C GLU A 144 5.97 6.61 -1.51
N ARG A 145 5.38 5.75 -2.33
CA ARG A 145 4.26 6.11 -3.22
C ARG A 145 3.02 6.57 -2.46
N THR A 146 2.89 6.19 -1.19
CA THR A 146 1.85 6.75 -0.29
C THR A 146 2.02 8.25 -0.09
N ILE A 147 3.25 8.76 -0.21
CA ILE A 147 3.56 10.19 -0.12
C ILE A 147 3.55 10.83 -1.51
N THR A 148 4.24 10.22 -2.47
CA THR A 148 4.56 10.85 -3.76
C THR A 148 3.45 10.71 -4.80
N THR A 149 2.80 9.54 -4.89
CA THR A 149 1.80 9.24 -5.92
C THR A 149 0.64 8.37 -5.37
N PRO A 150 -0.11 8.84 -4.33
CA PRO A 150 -1.12 8.01 -3.66
C PRO A 150 -2.40 7.82 -4.46
N ILE A 151 -2.66 8.64 -5.47
CA ILE A 151 -3.93 8.62 -6.21
C ILE A 151 -3.76 7.89 -7.54
N GLU A 152 -4.57 6.86 -7.73
CA GLU A 152 -4.68 6.06 -8.94
C GLU A 152 -6.12 6.13 -9.46
N TYR A 153 -6.28 6.25 -10.80
CA TYR A 153 -7.61 6.34 -11.43
C TYR A 153 -7.83 5.17 -12.37
N GLY A 154 -8.98 4.53 -12.25
CA GLY A 154 -9.30 3.40 -13.11
C GLY A 154 -10.47 2.57 -12.63
N THR A 155 -10.32 1.25 -12.69
CA THR A 155 -11.33 0.28 -12.25
C THR A 155 -10.67 -0.75 -11.35
N GLN A 156 -11.35 -1.13 -10.26
CA GLN A 156 -10.85 -2.10 -9.27
C GLN A 156 -11.96 -3.06 -8.86
N LEU A 157 -11.60 -4.32 -8.75
CA LEU A 157 -12.43 -5.40 -8.20
C LEU A 157 -11.79 -5.90 -6.92
N LEU A 158 -12.52 -5.84 -5.82
CA LEU A 158 -12.14 -6.40 -4.54
C LEU A 158 -13.06 -7.57 -4.18
N ILE A 159 -12.47 -8.69 -3.75
CA ILE A 159 -13.19 -9.83 -3.19
C ILE A 159 -12.60 -10.12 -1.83
N GLU A 160 -13.43 -10.06 -0.79
CA GLU A 160 -13.02 -10.28 0.60
C GLU A 160 -13.86 -11.42 1.20
N ARG A 161 -13.27 -12.62 1.30
CA ARG A 161 -13.89 -13.83 1.87
C ARG A 161 -13.01 -14.41 2.97
N ASP A 162 -13.56 -15.23 3.81
CA ASP A 162 -12.84 -15.82 4.95
C ASP A 162 -11.53 -16.52 4.56
N LYS A 163 -11.54 -17.23 3.43
CA LYS A 163 -10.37 -18.01 2.95
C LYS A 163 -9.75 -17.48 1.67
N PHE A 164 -10.23 -16.35 1.15
CA PHE A 164 -9.74 -15.81 -0.12
C PHE A 164 -9.94 -14.32 -0.19
N ASN A 165 -8.86 -13.60 -0.44
CA ASN A 165 -8.87 -12.18 -0.76
C ASN A 165 -8.32 -11.95 -2.16
N LEU A 166 -8.88 -11.00 -2.87
CA LEU A 166 -8.43 -10.55 -4.19
C LEU A 166 -8.60 -9.05 -4.30
N ASP A 167 -7.59 -8.38 -4.79
CA ASP A 167 -7.61 -7.03 -5.31
C ASP A 167 -7.06 -7.07 -6.74
N ALA A 168 -7.90 -6.78 -7.73
CA ALA A 168 -7.52 -6.72 -9.14
C ALA A 168 -7.91 -5.36 -9.69
N TRP A 169 -6.97 -4.68 -10.36
CA TRP A 169 -7.16 -3.31 -10.78
C TRP A 169 -6.41 -2.97 -12.06
N ILE A 170 -6.88 -1.91 -12.71
CA ILE A 170 -6.22 -1.26 -13.84
C ILE A 170 -6.31 0.25 -13.63
N ALA A 171 -5.21 0.97 -13.83
CA ALA A 171 -5.14 2.41 -13.69
C ALA A 171 -4.45 3.06 -14.90
N TRP A 172 -5.06 4.12 -15.40
CA TRP A 172 -4.45 4.99 -16.41
C TRP A 172 -3.51 5.97 -15.74
N GLN A 173 -2.22 5.87 -16.07
CA GLN A 173 -1.20 6.81 -15.59
C GLN A 173 -1.13 8.02 -16.52
N LYS A 174 -1.34 7.80 -17.84
CA LYS A 174 -1.38 8.83 -18.86
C LYS A 174 -2.31 8.42 -20.00
N MET A 175 -3.34 9.21 -20.22
CA MET A 175 -4.22 9.09 -21.38
C MET A 175 -3.73 10.01 -22.51
N ILE A 176 -3.92 9.63 -23.76
CA ILE A 176 -3.59 10.43 -24.94
C ILE A 176 -4.78 10.55 -25.88
N TYR A 177 -4.80 11.63 -26.66
CA TYR A 177 -5.72 11.84 -27.78
C TYR A 177 -4.99 11.61 -29.11
N LYS A 178 -5.78 11.40 -30.17
CA LYS A 178 -5.26 11.13 -31.51
C LYS A 178 -4.30 12.23 -31.97
N GLY A 179 -3.07 11.84 -32.24
CA GLY A 179 -2.03 12.71 -32.80
C GLY A 179 -1.21 13.47 -31.76
N GLU A 180 -1.33 13.18 -30.46
CA GLU A 180 -0.46 13.74 -29.45
C GLU A 180 0.96 13.18 -29.53
N GLU A 181 1.93 14.03 -29.15
CA GLU A 181 3.35 13.67 -29.01
C GLU A 181 3.64 13.10 -27.62
N ALA A 182 2.92 12.03 -27.27
CA ALA A 182 3.03 11.34 -26.00
C ALA A 182 2.70 9.85 -26.18
N LYS A 183 3.14 9.01 -25.26
CA LYS A 183 2.72 7.60 -25.15
C LYS A 183 1.63 7.47 -24.08
N GLU A 184 0.66 6.62 -24.35
CA GLU A 184 -0.29 6.16 -23.34
C GLU A 184 0.44 5.31 -22.31
N GLU A 185 0.08 5.46 -21.03
CA GLU A 185 0.65 4.66 -19.95
C GLU A 185 -0.47 4.06 -19.10
N ILE A 186 -0.45 2.74 -19.04
CA ILE A 186 -1.41 1.94 -18.27
C ILE A 186 -0.64 1.02 -17.34
N ILE A 187 -1.13 0.88 -16.13
CA ILE A 187 -0.68 -0.12 -15.20
C ILE A 187 -1.85 -0.94 -14.69
N GLY A 188 -1.68 -2.24 -14.61
CA GLY A 188 -2.65 -3.14 -14.00
C GLY A 188 -1.98 -4.05 -13.00
N GLY A 189 -2.74 -4.50 -12.03
CA GLY A 189 -2.23 -5.36 -11.00
C GLY A 189 -3.26 -6.28 -10.39
N LEU A 190 -2.73 -7.27 -9.69
CA LEU A 190 -3.51 -8.22 -8.91
C LEU A 190 -2.73 -8.56 -7.64
N SER A 191 -3.40 -8.53 -6.52
CA SER A 191 -2.93 -9.07 -5.25
C SER A 191 -3.97 -10.02 -4.71
N SER A 192 -3.59 -11.25 -4.41
CA SER A 192 -4.49 -12.27 -3.87
C SER A 192 -3.84 -13.05 -2.74
N GLU A 193 -4.68 -13.59 -1.86
CA GLU A 193 -4.23 -14.42 -0.74
C GLU A 193 -5.25 -15.53 -0.49
N VAL A 194 -4.80 -16.79 -0.51
CA VAL A 194 -5.58 -17.98 -0.21
C VAL A 194 -5.17 -18.50 1.16
N PHE A 195 -6.09 -18.54 2.12
CA PHE A 195 -5.85 -19.08 3.45
C PHE A 195 -6.12 -20.60 3.46
N LEU A 196 -5.06 -21.37 3.64
CA LEU A 196 -5.13 -22.84 3.77
C LEU A 196 -5.46 -23.24 5.21
N VAL A 197 -4.91 -22.51 6.18
CA VAL A 197 -5.24 -22.62 7.60
C VAL A 197 -5.60 -21.24 8.11
N LYS A 198 -6.71 -21.13 8.79
CA LYS A 198 -7.14 -19.90 9.46
C LYS A 198 -7.97 -20.28 10.68
N ASN A 199 -7.33 -20.31 11.82
CA ASN A 199 -7.95 -20.55 13.12
C ASN A 199 -7.45 -19.50 14.15
N ASN A 200 -7.79 -19.67 15.40
CA ASN A 200 -7.47 -18.70 16.44
C ASN A 200 -5.95 -18.57 16.71
N ASP A 201 -5.19 -19.63 16.48
CA ASP A 201 -3.77 -19.67 16.82
C ASP A 201 -2.87 -19.52 15.58
N TRP A 202 -3.31 -20.05 14.44
CA TRP A 202 -2.48 -20.14 13.25
C TRP A 202 -3.19 -19.63 12.02
N LYS A 203 -2.43 -18.90 11.19
CA LYS A 203 -2.81 -18.54 9.82
C LYS A 203 -1.69 -19.00 8.89
N PHE A 204 -2.04 -19.83 7.92
CA PHE A 204 -1.15 -20.20 6.83
C PHE A 204 -1.82 -19.90 5.51
N SER A 205 -1.14 -19.09 4.69
CA SER A 205 -1.68 -18.62 3.41
C SER A 205 -0.64 -18.63 2.30
N ILE A 206 -1.16 -18.65 1.08
CA ILE A 206 -0.40 -18.53 -0.17
C ILE A 206 -0.79 -17.20 -0.82
N PRO A 207 0.07 -16.19 -0.81
CA PRO A 207 -0.11 -14.95 -1.56
C PRO A 207 0.33 -15.11 -3.01
N ALA A 208 -0.33 -14.40 -3.92
CA ALA A 208 0.13 -14.22 -5.29
C ALA A 208 -0.10 -12.76 -5.72
N GLN A 209 0.92 -12.17 -6.33
CA GLN A 209 0.96 -10.77 -6.71
C GLN A 209 1.45 -10.61 -8.15
N PHE A 210 0.90 -9.63 -8.83
CA PHE A 210 1.17 -9.35 -10.23
C PHE A 210 1.05 -7.86 -10.50
N LEU A 211 2.00 -7.31 -11.26
CA LEU A 211 1.98 -5.96 -11.81
C LEU A 211 2.38 -6.02 -13.29
N ALA A 212 1.65 -5.33 -14.14
CA ALA A 212 2.00 -5.15 -15.55
C ALA A 212 1.92 -3.67 -15.90
N PHE A 213 2.97 -3.14 -16.48
CA PHE A 213 3.04 -1.80 -17.02
C PHE A 213 3.11 -1.86 -18.53
N HIS A 214 2.31 -1.04 -19.19
CA HIS A 214 2.38 -0.86 -20.64
C HIS A 214 2.50 0.62 -20.97
N GLN A 215 3.52 0.97 -21.75
CA GLN A 215 3.67 2.27 -22.36
C GLN A 215 3.65 2.10 -23.88
N GLY A 216 2.65 2.66 -24.55
CA GLY A 216 2.47 2.47 -25.97
C GLY A 216 1.37 3.38 -26.52
N GLY A 217 0.72 2.91 -27.56
CA GLY A 217 -0.40 3.59 -28.17
C GLY A 217 -0.39 3.39 -29.70
N GLN A 218 -1.57 3.32 -30.31
CA GLN A 218 -1.74 3.21 -31.76
C GLN A 218 -1.98 4.58 -32.41
N ILE A 219 -2.36 5.59 -31.62
CA ILE A 219 -2.85 6.90 -32.07
C ILE A 219 -1.86 8.05 -31.83
N ASP A 220 -0.69 7.75 -31.22
CA ASP A 220 0.36 8.74 -30.96
C ASP A 220 1.20 9.06 -32.22
N ARG A 221 1.86 10.22 -32.18
CA ARG A 221 2.86 10.63 -33.20
C ARG A 221 4.30 10.40 -32.74
N LEU A 222 4.52 10.06 -31.47
CA LEU A 222 5.84 9.96 -30.89
C LEU A 222 6.50 8.62 -31.23
N LYS A 223 7.24 8.59 -32.35
CA LYS A 223 7.94 7.38 -32.81
C LYS A 223 9.30 7.15 -32.16
N SER A 224 9.86 8.19 -31.51
CA SER A 224 11.18 8.13 -30.87
C SER A 224 11.18 7.30 -29.57
N ILE A 225 10.05 7.21 -28.87
CA ILE A 225 9.90 6.38 -27.67
C ILE A 225 9.31 5.02 -28.10
N PRO A 226 10.00 3.91 -27.85
CA PRO A 226 9.50 2.59 -28.17
C PRO A 226 8.36 2.17 -27.24
N ILE A 227 7.61 1.16 -27.68
CA ILE A 227 6.65 0.46 -26.83
C ILE A 227 7.41 -0.26 -25.71
N SER A 228 6.94 -0.10 -24.48
CA SER A 228 7.47 -0.79 -23.29
C SER A 228 6.38 -1.59 -22.61
N THR A 229 6.65 -2.87 -22.34
CA THR A 229 5.74 -3.75 -21.59
C THR A 229 6.55 -4.54 -20.57
N ILE A 230 6.26 -4.30 -19.30
CA ILE A 230 7.01 -4.87 -18.18
C ILE A 230 6.05 -5.61 -17.26
N PHE A 231 6.56 -6.69 -16.72
CA PHE A 231 5.88 -7.54 -15.77
C PHE A 231 6.70 -7.72 -14.50
N ASN A 232 6.06 -7.61 -13.36
CA ASN A 232 6.54 -8.08 -12.07
C ASN A 232 5.53 -9.04 -11.45
N GLY A 233 6.00 -10.06 -10.76
CA GLY A 233 5.15 -10.98 -10.01
C GLY A 233 5.83 -11.44 -8.74
N ALA A 234 5.04 -11.88 -7.77
CA ALA A 234 5.55 -12.53 -6.57
C ALA A 234 4.56 -13.58 -6.06
N THR A 235 5.07 -14.66 -5.52
CA THR A 235 4.30 -15.66 -4.79
C THR A 235 5.15 -16.25 -3.69
N GLY A 236 4.52 -16.89 -2.72
CA GLY A 236 5.23 -17.45 -1.59
C GLY A 236 4.31 -18.05 -0.55
N PHE A 237 4.70 -17.94 0.71
CA PHE A 237 3.86 -18.36 1.83
C PHE A 237 3.97 -17.40 3.00
N LYS A 238 2.89 -17.33 3.77
CA LYS A 238 2.83 -16.61 5.05
C LYS A 238 2.44 -17.59 6.14
N LEU A 239 3.20 -17.59 7.22
CA LEU A 239 2.90 -18.39 8.40
C LEU A 239 2.87 -17.47 9.62
N HIS A 240 1.75 -17.42 10.30
CA HIS A 240 1.51 -16.53 11.43
C HIS A 240 1.00 -17.34 12.60
N LYS A 241 1.51 -17.04 13.79
CA LYS A 241 1.06 -17.60 15.04
C LYS A 241 0.64 -16.49 15.99
N GLU A 242 -0.63 -16.48 16.35
CA GLU A 242 -1.19 -15.59 17.37
C GLU A 242 -0.77 -16.04 18.76
N LEU A 243 -0.46 -15.07 19.62
CA LEU A 243 -0.04 -15.29 21.01
C LEU A 243 -0.85 -14.38 21.93
N ASN A 244 -1.40 -14.94 23.01
CA ASN A 244 -2.20 -14.19 23.98
C ASN A 244 -1.34 -13.60 25.10
N THR A 245 -0.26 -12.89 24.74
CA THR A 245 0.70 -12.29 25.68
C THR A 245 1.01 -10.84 25.29
N ASN A 246 2.06 -10.25 25.90
CA ASN A 246 2.58 -8.96 25.44
C ASN A 246 3.15 -9.01 24.00
N ILE A 247 3.52 -10.18 23.53
CA ILE A 247 3.77 -10.50 22.13
C ILE A 247 2.43 -10.99 21.57
N LYS A 248 1.88 -10.27 20.61
CA LYS A 248 0.60 -10.58 20.00
C LYS A 248 0.75 -11.67 18.94
N GLN A 249 1.79 -11.58 18.12
CA GLN A 249 1.99 -12.46 16.99
C GLN A 249 3.48 -12.62 16.68
N VAL A 250 3.87 -13.81 16.21
CA VAL A 250 5.12 -14.07 15.48
C VAL A 250 4.77 -14.57 14.09
N TYR A 251 5.56 -14.17 13.07
CA TYR A 251 5.24 -14.49 11.70
C TYR A 251 6.48 -14.63 10.81
N SER A 252 6.27 -15.30 9.66
CA SER A 252 7.26 -15.40 8.59
C SER A 252 6.55 -15.31 7.24
N ASP A 253 6.87 -14.25 6.47
CA ASP A 253 6.28 -13.93 5.17
C ASP A 253 7.35 -13.98 4.10
N ASN A 254 7.34 -15.04 3.28
CA ASN A 254 8.42 -15.32 2.36
C ASN A 254 7.92 -15.38 0.92
N TYR A 255 8.70 -14.80 0.00
CA TYR A 255 8.29 -14.65 -1.39
C TYR A 255 9.44 -14.94 -2.35
N ILE A 256 9.08 -15.44 -3.52
CA ILE A 256 9.88 -15.39 -4.73
C ILE A 256 9.24 -14.32 -5.61
N ALA A 257 10.05 -13.33 -6.02
CA ALA A 257 9.66 -12.27 -6.95
C ALA A 257 10.29 -12.53 -8.32
N VAL A 258 9.61 -12.11 -9.38
CA VAL A 258 10.11 -12.23 -10.77
C VAL A 258 9.92 -10.92 -11.52
N TYR A 259 10.79 -10.69 -12.48
CA TYR A 259 10.76 -9.60 -13.42
C TYR A 259 10.88 -10.11 -14.85
N LYS A 260 10.10 -9.53 -15.76
CA LYS A 260 10.24 -9.82 -17.21
C LYS A 260 9.92 -8.59 -18.05
N ASP A 261 10.81 -8.30 -19.01
CA ASP A 261 10.60 -7.32 -20.06
C ASP A 261 10.04 -8.01 -21.30
N PHE A 262 8.80 -7.65 -21.68
CA PHE A 262 8.10 -8.10 -22.87
C PHE A 262 8.12 -7.04 -23.98
N SER A 263 8.85 -5.93 -23.81
CA SER A 263 8.94 -4.88 -24.82
C SER A 263 9.48 -5.44 -26.15
N PRO A 264 8.97 -4.99 -27.30
CA PRO A 264 9.53 -5.39 -28.59
C PRO A 264 10.98 -4.96 -28.74
N ASP A 265 11.31 -3.74 -28.34
CA ASP A 265 12.64 -3.17 -28.33
C ASP A 265 13.26 -3.26 -26.92
N LYS A 266 14.32 -4.06 -26.79
CA LYS A 266 14.96 -4.36 -25.52
C LYS A 266 15.99 -3.29 -25.15
N ARG A 267 15.57 -2.26 -24.46
CA ARG A 267 16.43 -1.15 -24.03
C ARG A 267 16.88 -1.19 -22.57
N ARG A 268 16.28 -2.06 -21.76
CA ARG A 268 16.68 -2.20 -20.36
C ARG A 268 17.93 -3.05 -20.23
N ALA A 269 18.72 -2.78 -19.19
CA ALA A 269 19.95 -3.51 -18.90
C ALA A 269 19.69 -5.02 -18.76
N TYR A 270 18.56 -5.38 -18.16
CA TYR A 270 18.14 -6.77 -17.98
C TYR A 270 16.76 -7.00 -18.59
N GLN A 271 16.53 -8.20 -19.13
CA GLN A 271 15.27 -8.59 -19.78
C GLN A 271 14.44 -9.55 -18.93
N GLY A 272 15.00 -10.00 -17.84
CA GLY A 272 14.36 -10.85 -16.84
C GLY A 272 15.24 -10.99 -15.63
N GLY A 273 14.62 -11.22 -14.49
CA GLY A 273 15.30 -11.35 -13.23
C GLY A 273 14.39 -11.95 -12.18
N PHE A 274 14.96 -12.27 -11.03
CA PHE A 274 14.20 -12.80 -9.90
C PHE A 274 14.78 -12.32 -8.58
N GLY A 275 14.01 -12.48 -7.51
CA GLY A 275 14.44 -12.21 -6.14
C GLY A 275 13.79 -13.14 -5.16
N LEU A 276 14.50 -13.43 -4.08
CA LEU A 276 14.00 -14.11 -2.89
C LEU A 276 13.88 -13.09 -1.76
N TRP A 277 12.70 -12.94 -1.19
CA TRP A 277 12.47 -12.06 -0.05
C TRP A 277 11.98 -12.84 1.16
N LEU A 278 12.84 -12.99 2.13
CA LEU A 278 12.58 -13.72 3.38
C LEU A 278 12.33 -12.70 4.50
N ASN A 279 11.27 -12.92 5.26
CA ASN A 279 10.90 -12.06 6.36
C ASN A 279 10.50 -12.89 7.58
N ALA A 280 10.97 -12.46 8.74
CA ALA A 280 10.53 -12.96 10.03
C ALA A 280 10.26 -11.79 10.96
N GLY A 281 9.13 -11.79 11.62
CA GLY A 281 8.70 -10.68 12.44
C GLY A 281 8.00 -11.06 13.72
N VAL A 282 7.94 -10.08 14.61
CA VAL A 282 7.21 -10.13 15.85
C VAL A 282 6.38 -8.87 16.02
N GLU A 283 5.11 -9.03 16.37
CA GLU A 283 4.22 -7.94 16.76
C GLU A 283 3.98 -8.00 18.26
N SER A 284 4.11 -6.86 18.91
CA SER A 284 3.95 -6.72 20.36
C SER A 284 3.17 -5.44 20.71
N LYS A 285 2.83 -5.28 21.99
CA LYS A 285 2.26 -4.02 22.50
C LYS A 285 3.23 -2.82 22.41
N TRP A 286 4.51 -3.06 22.21
CA TRP A 286 5.54 -2.01 22.07
C TRP A 286 5.89 -1.68 20.62
N GLY A 287 5.22 -2.31 19.66
CA GLY A 287 5.46 -2.16 18.23
C GLY A 287 5.80 -3.48 17.56
N SER A 288 6.12 -3.38 16.29
CA SER A 288 6.44 -4.50 15.42
C SER A 288 7.90 -4.43 15.00
N LEU A 289 8.59 -5.56 14.99
CA LEU A 289 9.97 -5.71 14.52
C LEU A 289 10.00 -6.78 13.43
N VAL A 290 10.59 -6.47 12.29
CA VAL A 290 10.80 -7.40 11.17
C VAL A 290 12.26 -7.43 10.80
N ALA A 291 12.81 -8.62 10.63
CA ALA A 291 14.07 -8.87 9.95
C ALA A 291 13.77 -9.37 8.53
N SER A 292 14.43 -8.78 7.54
CA SER A 292 14.24 -9.11 6.13
C SER A 292 15.58 -9.40 5.45
N TYR A 293 15.56 -10.36 4.53
CA TYR A 293 16.68 -10.64 3.64
C TYR A 293 16.20 -10.67 2.20
N TRP A 294 16.82 -9.83 1.38
CA TRP A 294 16.63 -9.80 -0.07
C TRP A 294 17.82 -10.39 -0.78
N LYS A 295 17.56 -11.29 -1.72
CA LYS A 295 18.55 -11.79 -2.66
C LYS A 295 17.99 -11.62 -4.07
N GLY A 296 18.39 -10.54 -4.75
CA GLY A 296 18.00 -10.23 -6.12
C GLY A 296 19.04 -10.72 -7.12
N ASN A 297 18.57 -11.07 -8.32
CA ASN A 297 19.41 -11.34 -9.50
C ASN A 297 18.76 -10.67 -10.70
N GLN A 298 19.40 -9.63 -11.24
CA GLN A 298 18.95 -8.88 -12.41
C GLN A 298 17.49 -8.37 -12.29
N PHE A 299 17.04 -8.14 -11.05
CA PHE A 299 15.68 -7.78 -10.75
C PHE A 299 15.43 -6.28 -10.98
N ILE A 300 14.35 -5.96 -11.69
CA ILE A 300 13.85 -4.60 -11.90
C ILE A 300 12.38 -4.57 -11.52
N SER A 301 11.90 -3.49 -10.94
CA SER A 301 10.50 -3.30 -10.59
C SER A 301 9.97 -1.99 -11.14
N ILE A 302 8.70 -1.99 -11.54
CA ILE A 302 8.02 -0.82 -12.09
C ILE A 302 7.68 0.19 -11.00
N LYS A 303 7.26 -0.32 -9.85
CA LYS A 303 6.78 0.50 -8.71
C LYS A 303 7.46 0.13 -7.39
N GLY A 304 8.40 -0.80 -7.41
CA GLY A 304 9.12 -1.25 -6.23
C GLY A 304 10.11 -0.22 -5.68
N MET A 305 10.60 -0.47 -4.48
CA MET A 305 11.61 0.37 -3.86
C MET A 305 12.95 0.19 -4.59
N PRO A 306 13.60 1.28 -5.05
CA PRO A 306 14.86 1.23 -5.82
C PRO A 306 15.98 0.46 -5.13
N LEU A 307 15.99 0.42 -3.81
CA LEU A 307 16.99 -0.32 -3.01
C LEU A 307 17.12 -1.79 -3.43
N TYR A 308 16.01 -2.43 -3.83
CA TYR A 308 15.96 -3.86 -4.20
C TYR A 308 16.30 -4.13 -5.66
N GLU A 309 16.42 -3.09 -6.48
CA GLU A 309 16.65 -3.25 -7.91
C GLU A 309 18.12 -3.51 -8.25
N SER A 310 18.35 -4.14 -9.40
CA SER A 310 19.67 -4.39 -10.00
C SER A 310 20.12 -3.28 -10.94
N VAL A 311 19.28 -2.25 -11.15
CA VAL A 311 19.58 -1.03 -11.92
C VAL A 311 19.33 0.17 -11.05
N SER A 312 20.30 1.05 -10.95
CA SER A 312 20.23 2.26 -10.15
C SER A 312 19.31 3.31 -10.78
N SER A 313 18.53 3.95 -9.94
CA SER A 313 17.83 5.22 -10.21
C SER A 313 18.36 6.38 -9.36
N ASN A 314 19.52 6.20 -8.71
CA ASN A 314 20.19 7.22 -7.92
C ASN A 314 20.68 8.37 -8.81
N LEU A 315 20.51 9.61 -8.38
CA LEU A 315 20.83 10.81 -9.16
C LEU A 315 22.28 10.85 -9.68
N TYR A 316 23.24 10.34 -8.91
CA TYR A 316 24.67 10.34 -9.25
C TYR A 316 25.15 9.06 -9.91
N HIS A 317 24.35 8.00 -9.86
CA HIS A 317 24.69 6.67 -10.35
C HIS A 317 23.61 6.11 -11.27
N ASP A 318 22.82 6.95 -11.92
CA ASP A 318 21.71 6.55 -12.78
C ASP A 318 22.20 5.56 -13.87
N GLY A 319 21.46 4.46 -13.98
CA GLY A 319 21.78 3.37 -14.90
C GLY A 319 22.94 2.46 -14.48
N PHE A 320 23.60 2.69 -13.32
CA PHE A 320 24.56 1.73 -12.78
C PHE A 320 23.86 0.38 -12.56
N THR A 321 24.56 -0.70 -12.91
CA THR A 321 23.99 -2.05 -12.85
C THR A 321 24.81 -2.97 -11.95
N GLN A 322 24.10 -3.81 -11.20
CA GLN A 322 24.69 -4.85 -10.38
C GLN A 322 23.81 -6.10 -10.45
N ASP A 323 24.36 -7.20 -11.00
CA ASP A 323 23.61 -8.42 -11.25
C ASP A 323 22.98 -9.01 -9.98
N HIS A 324 23.77 -9.04 -8.90
CA HIS A 324 23.37 -9.62 -7.62
C HIS A 324 23.16 -8.53 -6.58
N ARG A 325 22.09 -8.65 -5.83
CA ARG A 325 21.75 -7.74 -4.74
C ARG A 325 21.45 -8.55 -3.49
N ASN A 326 22.27 -8.42 -2.46
CA ASN A 326 22.05 -9.07 -1.15
C ASN A 326 21.90 -8.01 -0.07
N ILE A 327 20.70 -7.88 0.48
CA ILE A 327 20.38 -6.83 1.45
C ILE A 327 19.78 -7.48 2.69
N VAL A 328 20.32 -7.12 3.85
CA VAL A 328 19.71 -7.41 5.15
C VAL A 328 19.11 -6.13 5.68
N SER A 329 17.86 -6.17 6.09
CA SER A 329 17.19 -5.02 6.68
C SER A 329 16.42 -5.41 7.94
N PHE A 330 16.28 -4.43 8.83
CA PHE A 330 15.40 -4.51 9.97
C PHE A 330 14.40 -3.37 9.89
N ARG A 331 13.19 -3.61 10.36
CA ARG A 331 12.17 -2.57 10.45
C ARG A 331 11.54 -2.64 11.82
N TYR A 332 11.64 -1.54 12.54
CA TYR A 332 10.83 -1.29 13.73
C TYR A 332 9.72 -0.31 13.36
N ALA A 333 8.48 -0.63 13.72
CA ALA A 333 7.35 0.25 13.56
C ALA A 333 6.50 0.28 14.84
N TYR A 334 6.11 1.47 15.25
CA TYR A 334 5.21 1.69 16.37
C TYR A 334 4.05 2.55 15.93
N GLN A 335 2.85 1.98 15.96
CA GLN A 335 1.61 2.68 15.66
C GLN A 335 0.74 2.78 16.90
N ARG A 336 0.19 3.97 17.14
CA ARG A 336 -0.71 4.23 18.27
C ARG A 336 -1.79 5.23 17.90
N GLU A 337 -3.02 4.92 18.26
CA GLU A 337 -4.09 5.90 18.32
C GLU A 337 -3.90 6.79 19.57
N LEU A 338 -3.64 8.09 19.36
CA LEU A 338 -3.40 9.07 20.42
C LEU A 338 -4.70 9.55 21.06
N ILE A 339 -5.68 9.86 20.22
CA ILE A 339 -7.07 10.18 20.53
C ILE A 339 -7.93 9.57 19.42
N PRO A 340 -9.24 9.42 19.56
CA PRO A 340 -10.09 8.84 18.53
C PRO A 340 -9.79 9.42 17.14
N ASN A 341 -9.46 8.52 16.18
CA ASN A 341 -9.17 8.83 14.78
C ASN A 341 -7.85 9.56 14.50
N LEU A 342 -7.00 9.83 15.49
CA LEU A 342 -5.68 10.41 15.33
C LEU A 342 -4.61 9.37 15.63
N TYR A 343 -3.84 8.99 14.61
CA TYR A 343 -2.85 7.91 14.66
C TYR A 343 -1.44 8.47 14.51
N LEU A 344 -0.55 8.09 15.40
CA LEU A 344 0.90 8.26 15.28
C LEU A 344 1.50 6.95 14.77
N ASP A 345 2.34 7.01 13.75
CA ASP A 345 3.17 5.90 13.30
C ASP A 345 4.64 6.37 13.24
N VAL A 346 5.52 5.61 13.87
CA VAL A 346 6.96 5.88 13.92
C VAL A 346 7.69 4.67 13.36
N ARG A 347 8.63 4.89 12.43
CA ARG A 347 9.43 3.82 11.81
C ARG A 347 10.90 4.12 11.88
N PHE A 348 11.69 3.05 12.07
CA PHE A 348 13.13 3.03 11.93
C PHE A 348 13.52 1.80 11.12
N GLU A 349 14.22 2.01 10.01
CA GLU A 349 14.42 0.99 8.98
C GLU A 349 15.90 0.94 8.56
N PRO A 350 16.79 0.35 9.40
CA PRO A 350 18.19 0.16 9.04
C PRO A 350 18.36 -1.00 8.07
N HIS A 351 19.35 -0.87 7.16
CA HIS A 351 19.74 -1.93 6.25
C HIS A 351 21.24 -1.93 5.98
N ILE A 352 21.73 -3.05 5.49
CA ILE A 352 23.11 -3.26 5.02
C ILE A 352 23.03 -3.92 3.64
N ASP A 353 23.66 -3.29 2.65
CA ASP A 353 23.93 -3.90 1.37
C ASP A 353 25.20 -4.75 1.49
N LEU A 354 25.06 -6.08 1.41
CA LEU A 354 26.15 -7.01 1.61
C LEU A 354 27.11 -7.06 0.39
N ASP A 355 26.67 -6.57 -0.76
CA ASP A 355 27.48 -6.55 -1.99
C ASP A 355 28.21 -5.21 -2.18
N HIS A 356 27.87 -4.20 -1.38
CA HIS A 356 28.60 -2.93 -1.40
C HIS A 356 29.96 -3.10 -0.71
N THR A 357 31.02 -2.47 -1.27
CA THR A 357 32.37 -2.59 -0.76
C THR A 357 32.52 -2.21 0.73
N ASP A 358 31.87 -1.14 1.13
CA ASP A 358 32.00 -0.59 2.48
C ASP A 358 31.04 -1.21 3.50
N LYS A 359 29.99 -1.94 3.04
CA LYS A 359 28.98 -2.59 3.88
C LYS A 359 28.48 -1.70 5.03
N GLN A 360 28.30 -0.41 4.75
CA GLN A 360 27.89 0.55 5.76
C GLN A 360 26.43 0.33 6.18
N LEU A 361 26.15 0.53 7.45
CA LEU A 361 24.80 0.60 7.97
C LEU A 361 24.16 1.90 7.48
N GLN A 362 23.08 1.78 6.75
CA GLN A 362 22.24 2.88 6.27
C GLN A 362 20.86 2.74 6.89
N PHE A 363 20.10 3.82 6.99
CA PHE A 363 18.78 3.73 7.59
C PHE A 363 17.83 4.80 7.04
N SER A 364 16.55 4.52 7.12
CA SER A 364 15.52 5.55 7.07
C SER A 364 14.79 5.64 8.40
N HIS A 365 14.24 6.81 8.68
CA HIS A 365 13.32 7.00 9.80
C HIS A 365 12.14 7.86 9.37
N SER A 366 11.00 7.63 10.01
CA SER A 366 9.77 8.30 9.64
C SER A 366 8.89 8.57 10.85
N PHE A 367 8.17 9.71 10.77
CA PHE A 367 7.08 10.06 11.67
C PHE A 367 5.87 10.40 10.83
N PHE A 368 4.78 9.73 11.09
CA PHE A 368 3.52 9.97 10.41
C PHE A 368 2.44 10.29 11.44
N LEU A 369 1.63 11.29 11.12
CA LEU A 369 0.46 11.64 11.91
C LEU A 369 -0.76 11.67 10.98
N THR A 370 -1.68 10.74 11.18
CA THR A 370 -2.86 10.58 10.33
C THR A 370 -4.12 10.86 11.13
N TYR A 371 -4.96 11.75 10.63
CA TYR A 371 -6.29 12.01 11.16
C TYR A 371 -7.35 11.60 10.14
N LYS A 372 -8.34 10.82 10.59
CA LYS A 372 -9.45 10.33 9.76
C LYS A 372 -10.77 10.60 10.47
N GLN A 373 -11.69 11.25 9.78
CA GLN A 373 -13.01 11.52 10.36
C GLN A 373 -14.11 11.46 9.30
N ASP A 374 -15.20 10.87 9.68
CA ASP A 374 -16.43 10.84 8.89
C ASP A 374 -17.53 11.57 9.65
N PHE A 375 -18.09 12.62 9.04
CA PHE A 375 -19.13 13.46 9.62
C PHE A 375 -20.41 13.28 8.84
N LYS A 376 -21.46 12.78 9.47
CA LYS A 376 -22.80 12.81 8.89
C LYS A 376 -23.27 14.26 8.74
N LEU A 377 -23.65 14.66 7.54
CA LEU A 377 -24.19 15.98 7.24
C LEU A 377 -25.72 15.97 7.32
N PHE A 378 -26.36 15.15 6.49
CA PHE A 378 -27.82 15.04 6.45
C PHE A 378 -28.27 13.72 5.80
N LYS A 379 -29.56 13.46 5.89
CA LYS A 379 -30.23 12.34 5.23
C LYS A 379 -31.19 12.87 4.15
N VAL A 380 -31.03 12.39 2.93
CA VAL A 380 -31.90 12.72 1.81
C VAL A 380 -33.27 12.05 2.06
N LYS A 381 -34.34 12.84 2.07
CA LYS A 381 -35.69 12.28 2.12
C LYS A 381 -36.00 11.63 0.77
N LYS A 382 -36.58 10.45 0.79
CA LYS A 382 -37.25 9.89 -0.39
C LYS A 382 -38.63 10.53 -0.46
N ASP A 383 -38.93 11.16 -1.56
CA ASP A 383 -40.30 11.53 -1.92
C ASP A 383 -41.12 10.27 -2.20
#